data_ae30237531a07f04fa7b0050acc59aab
#
_entry.id   ae30237531a07f04fa7b0050acc59aab
#
_cell.length_a   1.000
_cell.length_b   1.000
_cell.length_c   1.000
_cell.angle_alpha   90.00
_cell.angle_beta   90.00
_cell.angle_gamma   90.00
#
_symmetry.space_group_name_H-M   'P 1'
#
loop_
_entity.id
_entity.type
_entity.pdbx_description
1 polymer ?
#
loop_
_entity_poly.entity_id
_entity_poly.type
_entity_poly.pdbx_seq_one_letter_code
_entity_poly.pdbx_strand_id
1 'polypeptide(L)'
;MIVKNEAAILSRCLDSVCDLMDEIIIVDTGSTDDTKAVAAKYTDRIYDFAWNNDFSAARNFSFSLANMDYIYAPDADEILDEENRKRFLLLKEALLPEIEIVQMKYRTVSEFNTVLNARTEYRPKLFKRVREFEGIDPIHETIRLTPVVFDSDIEILHMPQSMHHKRDFSIFVDAFNREGTFSAKLRSMYAKELLKTGDEKDFA
;
A
#
# COMPACT_ATOMS: atom_id res chain seq x y z
N MET A 1 4.34 0.57 7.42
CA MET A 1 3.56 -0.63 6.98
C MET A 1 2.39 -0.83 7.92
N ILE A 2 1.22 -1.25 7.42
CA ILE A 2 0.08 -1.71 8.23
C ILE A 2 -0.01 -3.23 8.15
N VAL A 3 -0.26 -3.90 9.28
CA VAL A 3 -0.27 -5.37 9.37
C VAL A 3 -1.44 -5.89 10.20
N LYS A 4 -1.88 -7.13 9.92
CA LYS A 4 -2.81 -7.88 10.75
C LYS A 4 -2.69 -9.38 10.48
N ASN A 5 -2.24 -10.15 11.48
CA ASN A 5 -2.07 -11.61 11.40
C ASN A 5 -1.16 -12.05 10.24
N GLU A 6 0.03 -11.44 10.17
CA GLU A 6 1.01 -11.67 9.10
C GLU A 6 2.30 -12.35 9.61
N ALA A 7 2.26 -12.98 10.79
CA ALA A 7 3.44 -13.58 11.44
C ALA A 7 4.23 -14.53 10.51
N ALA A 8 3.54 -15.26 9.64
CA ALA A 8 4.16 -16.25 8.77
C ALA A 8 4.96 -15.66 7.60
N ILE A 9 4.64 -14.43 7.16
CA ILE A 9 5.24 -13.83 5.94
C ILE A 9 5.94 -12.50 6.20
N LEU A 10 5.67 -11.83 7.32
CA LEU A 10 6.19 -10.49 7.61
C LEU A 10 7.72 -10.45 7.58
N SER A 11 8.41 -11.48 8.11
CA SER A 11 9.87 -11.56 8.06
C SER A 11 10.40 -11.53 6.62
N ARG A 12 9.78 -12.30 5.73
CA ARG A 12 10.18 -12.37 4.31
C ARG A 12 10.10 -10.99 3.63
N CYS A 13 9.04 -10.24 3.90
CA CYS A 13 8.89 -8.88 3.41
C CYS A 13 9.98 -7.97 3.98
N LEU A 14 10.11 -7.94 5.31
CA LEU A 14 11.05 -7.05 6.00
C LEU A 14 12.51 -7.38 5.67
N ASP A 15 12.89 -8.66 5.57
CA ASP A 15 14.24 -9.07 5.14
C ASP A 15 14.59 -8.55 3.74
N SER A 16 13.57 -8.40 2.87
CA SER A 16 13.80 -7.90 1.52
C SER A 16 14.02 -6.39 1.44
N VAL A 17 13.70 -5.62 2.50
CA VAL A 17 13.71 -4.16 2.43
C VAL A 17 14.33 -3.45 3.63
N CYS A 18 14.55 -4.11 4.77
CA CYS A 18 14.91 -3.43 6.02
C CYS A 18 16.20 -2.62 5.95
N ASP A 19 17.20 -3.10 5.25
CA ASP A 19 18.51 -2.43 5.07
C ASP A 19 18.47 -1.29 4.02
N LEU A 20 17.38 -1.18 3.25
CA LEU A 20 17.15 -0.08 2.32
C LEU A 20 16.48 1.12 3.01
N MET A 21 15.92 0.92 4.22
CA MET A 21 15.11 1.92 4.93
C MET A 21 15.91 2.57 6.06
N ASP A 22 15.76 3.88 6.19
CA ASP A 22 16.36 4.66 7.28
C ASP A 22 15.49 4.59 8.56
N GLU A 23 14.21 4.24 8.40
CA GLU A 23 13.22 4.12 9.47
C GLU A 23 12.18 3.05 9.12
N ILE A 24 11.81 2.20 10.08
CA ILE A 24 10.76 1.19 9.91
C ILE A 24 9.67 1.45 10.93
N ILE A 25 8.43 1.61 10.45
CA ILE A 25 7.23 1.82 11.26
C ILE A 25 6.23 0.74 10.93
N ILE A 26 5.78 0.02 11.95
CA ILE A 26 4.75 -1.01 11.85
C ILE A 26 3.51 -0.53 12.60
N VAL A 27 2.37 -0.58 11.95
CA VAL A 27 1.06 -0.28 12.54
C VAL A 27 0.25 -1.58 12.54
N ASP A 28 0.04 -2.13 13.72
CA ASP A 28 -0.76 -3.33 13.93
C ASP A 28 -2.24 -2.96 14.07
N THR A 29 -3.08 -3.58 13.26
CA THR A 29 -4.53 -3.33 13.24
C THR A 29 -5.34 -4.39 14.01
N GLY A 30 -4.73 -4.97 15.03
CA GLY A 30 -5.36 -5.95 15.92
C GLY A 30 -5.00 -7.39 15.58
N SER A 31 -3.71 -7.69 15.47
CA SER A 31 -3.21 -9.07 15.33
C SER A 31 -3.44 -9.87 16.60
N THR A 32 -3.76 -11.16 16.40
CA THR A 32 -3.96 -12.16 17.47
C THR A 32 -2.90 -13.26 17.44
N ASP A 33 -2.00 -13.21 16.45
CA ASP A 33 -0.86 -14.11 16.27
C ASP A 33 0.46 -13.42 16.68
N ASP A 34 1.59 -14.02 16.35
CA ASP A 34 2.93 -13.54 16.69
C ASP A 34 3.42 -12.36 15.79
N THR A 35 2.56 -11.70 15.04
CA THR A 35 2.94 -10.59 14.12
C THR A 35 3.77 -9.53 14.81
N LYS A 36 3.35 -9.06 16.00
CA LYS A 36 4.11 -8.04 16.76
C LYS A 36 5.47 -8.55 17.22
N ALA A 37 5.55 -9.81 17.65
CA ALA A 37 6.82 -10.42 18.07
C ALA A 37 7.79 -10.58 16.91
N VAL A 38 7.28 -10.84 15.70
CA VAL A 38 8.08 -10.85 14.46
C VAL A 38 8.54 -9.44 14.13
N ALA A 39 7.64 -8.45 14.14
CA ALA A 39 7.96 -7.04 13.84
C ALA A 39 9.03 -6.47 14.79
N ALA A 40 9.00 -6.84 16.07
CA ALA A 40 9.95 -6.38 17.09
C ALA A 40 11.41 -6.79 16.84
N LYS A 41 11.67 -7.72 15.92
CA LYS A 41 13.04 -8.06 15.48
C LYS A 41 13.66 -7.02 14.55
N TYR A 42 12.85 -6.16 13.95
CA TYR A 42 13.25 -5.18 12.92
C TYR A 42 13.15 -3.74 13.40
N THR A 43 12.23 -3.46 14.34
CA THR A 43 12.01 -2.11 14.85
C THR A 43 11.35 -2.13 16.22
N ASP A 44 11.60 -1.10 17.02
CA ASP A 44 10.88 -0.79 18.27
C ASP A 44 9.66 0.14 18.02
N ARG A 45 9.51 0.67 16.78
CA ARG A 45 8.42 1.56 16.40
C ARG A 45 7.20 0.78 15.91
N ILE A 46 6.55 0.09 16.85
CA ILE A 46 5.33 -0.68 16.61
C ILE A 46 4.18 0.01 17.33
N TYR A 47 3.13 0.33 16.58
CA TYR A 47 1.97 1.07 17.06
C TYR A 47 0.68 0.28 16.85
N ASP A 48 -0.24 0.39 17.79
CA ASP A 48 -1.57 -0.17 17.67
C ASP A 48 -2.53 0.83 17.02
N PHE A 49 -3.35 0.33 16.09
CA PHE A 49 -4.44 1.08 15.48
C PHE A 49 -5.74 0.27 15.58
N ALA A 50 -6.73 0.83 16.27
CA ALA A 50 -8.04 0.17 16.36
C ALA A 50 -8.69 0.11 14.98
N TRP A 51 -8.83 -1.11 14.45
CA TRP A 51 -9.39 -1.34 13.12
C TRP A 51 -10.85 -0.86 13.04
N ASN A 52 -11.13 0.01 12.09
CA ASN A 52 -12.43 0.65 11.85
C ASN A 52 -12.98 0.37 10.44
N ASN A 53 -12.55 -0.70 9.78
CA ASN A 53 -12.89 -1.05 8.41
C ASN A 53 -12.49 0.03 7.38
N ASP A 54 -11.37 0.74 7.64
CA ASP A 54 -10.87 1.80 6.77
C ASP A 54 -9.34 1.71 6.63
N PHE A 55 -8.88 1.17 5.49
CA PHE A 55 -7.45 1.09 5.17
C PHE A 55 -6.81 2.47 5.01
N SER A 56 -7.57 3.46 4.51
CA SER A 56 -7.05 4.81 4.33
C SER A 56 -6.75 5.46 5.68
N ALA A 57 -7.63 5.28 6.68
CA ALA A 57 -7.41 5.77 8.03
C ALA A 57 -6.16 5.15 8.67
N ALA A 58 -6.00 3.82 8.58
CA ALA A 58 -4.82 3.13 9.10
C ALA A 58 -3.53 3.56 8.37
N ARG A 59 -3.58 3.74 7.05
CA ARG A 59 -2.44 4.20 6.25
C ARG A 59 -2.07 5.65 6.56
N ASN A 60 -3.05 6.54 6.68
CA ASN A 60 -2.82 7.93 7.09
C ASN A 60 -2.20 8.01 8.49
N PHE A 61 -2.66 7.19 9.43
CA PHE A 61 -2.04 7.08 10.74
C PHE A 61 -0.59 6.61 10.64
N SER A 62 -0.31 5.55 9.86
CA SER A 62 1.05 5.07 9.60
C SER A 62 1.95 6.17 9.00
N PHE A 63 1.45 6.94 8.05
CA PHE A 63 2.19 8.02 7.40
C PHE A 63 2.47 9.19 8.36
N SER A 64 1.54 9.51 9.26
CA SER A 64 1.72 10.58 10.25
C SER A 64 2.84 10.33 11.26
N LEU A 65 3.24 9.07 11.43
CA LEU A 65 4.33 8.66 12.32
C LEU A 65 5.72 8.76 11.67
N ALA A 66 5.78 8.87 10.34
CA ALA A 66 7.03 8.89 9.59
C ALA A 66 7.77 10.23 9.75
N ASN A 67 9.12 10.17 9.78
CA ASN A 67 9.97 11.35 9.93
C ASN A 67 10.85 11.61 8.71
N MET A 68 11.08 10.61 7.84
CA MET A 68 11.95 10.73 6.67
C MET A 68 11.21 11.42 5.50
N ASP A 69 11.95 11.87 4.49
CA ASP A 69 11.42 12.66 3.36
C ASP A 69 10.45 11.88 2.48
N TYR A 70 10.68 10.57 2.34
CA TYR A 70 9.85 9.67 1.55
C TYR A 70 9.38 8.48 2.38
N ILE A 71 8.19 8.00 2.07
CA ILE A 71 7.56 6.84 2.73
C ILE A 71 7.38 5.73 1.69
N TYR A 72 8.09 4.62 1.85
CA TYR A 72 7.80 3.39 1.15
C TYR A 72 6.70 2.61 1.88
N ALA A 73 5.65 2.25 1.17
CA ALA A 73 4.45 1.64 1.75
C ALA A 73 4.17 0.24 1.18
N PRO A 74 4.98 -0.77 1.55
CA PRO A 74 4.74 -2.15 1.14
C PRO A 74 3.60 -2.78 1.95
N ASP A 75 2.99 -3.82 1.37
CA ASP A 75 2.14 -4.77 2.07
C ASP A 75 2.98 -5.99 2.53
N ALA A 76 2.55 -6.73 3.56
CA ALA A 76 3.37 -7.78 4.19
C ALA A 76 3.68 -8.97 3.25
N ASP A 77 2.89 -9.14 2.20
CA ASP A 77 3.02 -10.17 1.16
C ASP A 77 3.86 -9.72 -0.06
N GLU A 78 4.46 -8.55 0.00
CA GLU A 78 5.31 -7.98 -1.05
C GLU A 78 6.79 -8.14 -0.72
N ILE A 79 7.60 -8.44 -1.74
CA ILE A 79 9.05 -8.53 -1.62
C ILE A 79 9.74 -7.83 -2.79
N LEU A 80 10.96 -7.37 -2.54
CA LEU A 80 11.92 -6.98 -3.56
C LEU A 80 12.98 -8.07 -3.70
N ASP A 81 13.18 -8.59 -4.91
CA ASP A 81 14.31 -9.45 -5.18
C ASP A 81 15.61 -8.65 -5.29
N GLU A 82 16.73 -9.34 -5.37
CA GLU A 82 18.07 -8.71 -5.34
C GLU A 82 18.28 -7.69 -6.47
N GLU A 83 17.72 -7.93 -7.65
CA GLU A 83 17.80 -7.00 -8.79
C GLU A 83 16.99 -5.72 -8.51
N ASN A 84 15.78 -5.87 -7.99
CA ASN A 84 14.91 -4.74 -7.67
C ASN A 84 15.39 -3.97 -6.44
N ARG A 85 16.06 -4.62 -5.49
CA ARG A 85 16.76 -3.94 -4.38
C ARG A 85 17.86 -3.00 -4.89
N LYS A 86 18.68 -3.46 -5.85
CA LYS A 86 19.71 -2.61 -6.49
C LYS A 86 19.09 -1.40 -7.21
N ARG A 87 17.99 -1.63 -7.93
CA ARG A 87 17.25 -0.54 -8.58
C ARG A 87 16.68 0.45 -7.54
N PHE A 88 16.23 -0.05 -6.40
CA PHE A 88 15.72 0.81 -5.32
C PHE A 88 16.83 1.69 -4.73
N LEU A 89 18.04 1.16 -4.51
CA LEU A 89 19.18 1.95 -4.07
C LEU A 89 19.55 3.05 -5.09
N LEU A 90 19.59 2.71 -6.37
CA LEU A 90 19.83 3.69 -7.44
C LEU A 90 18.73 4.75 -7.46
N LEU A 91 17.47 4.37 -7.25
CA LEU A 91 16.37 5.32 -7.13
C LEU A 91 16.59 6.28 -5.94
N LYS A 92 16.97 5.77 -4.76
CA LYS A 92 17.25 6.63 -3.59
C LYS A 92 18.32 7.69 -3.88
N GLU A 93 19.36 7.33 -4.64
CA GLU A 93 20.47 8.24 -4.99
C GLU A 93 20.08 9.27 -6.06
N ALA A 94 19.22 8.88 -7.00
CA ALA A 94 18.91 9.68 -8.19
C ALA A 94 17.54 10.37 -8.13
N LEU A 95 16.74 10.13 -7.09
CA LEU A 95 15.38 10.66 -6.99
C LEU A 95 15.39 12.18 -6.91
N LEU A 96 14.75 12.81 -7.89
CA LEU A 96 14.65 14.27 -7.93
C LEU A 96 13.64 14.76 -6.87
N PRO A 97 13.92 15.88 -6.18
CA PRO A 97 13.10 16.34 -5.07
C PRO A 97 11.67 16.76 -5.48
N GLU A 98 11.44 17.09 -6.74
CA GLU A 98 10.10 17.40 -7.27
C GLU A 98 9.19 16.19 -7.42
N ILE A 99 9.72 14.95 -7.43
CA ILE A 99 8.93 13.74 -7.53
C ILE A 99 8.16 13.54 -6.22
N GLU A 100 6.84 13.47 -6.30
CA GLU A 100 5.95 13.29 -5.15
C GLU A 100 5.50 11.85 -4.95
N ILE A 101 5.36 11.10 -6.05
CA ILE A 101 4.95 9.68 -6.04
C ILE A 101 5.83 8.90 -6.99
N VAL A 102 6.35 7.76 -6.52
CA VAL A 102 6.97 6.76 -7.40
C VAL A 102 6.04 5.56 -7.49
N GLN A 103 5.67 5.21 -8.72
CA GLN A 103 4.97 3.98 -9.02
C GLN A 103 5.97 2.86 -9.34
N MET A 104 5.64 1.65 -8.90
CA MET A 104 6.44 0.45 -9.13
C MET A 104 5.60 -0.59 -9.86
N LYS A 105 6.24 -1.40 -10.70
CA LYS A 105 5.61 -2.50 -11.40
C LYS A 105 5.16 -3.55 -10.39
N TYR A 106 3.95 -4.05 -10.53
CA TYR A 106 3.37 -5.03 -9.62
C TYR A 106 3.17 -6.35 -10.38
N ARG A 107 3.81 -7.41 -9.88
CA ARG A 107 3.72 -8.74 -10.46
C ARG A 107 3.27 -9.76 -9.41
N THR A 108 2.18 -10.44 -9.68
CA THR A 108 1.72 -11.57 -8.87
C THR A 108 2.40 -12.85 -9.32
N VAL A 109 2.82 -13.70 -8.38
CA VAL A 109 3.42 -15.00 -8.68
C VAL A 109 2.41 -15.91 -9.36
N SER A 110 2.87 -16.75 -10.30
CA SER A 110 2.07 -17.51 -11.28
C SER A 110 0.97 -18.40 -10.71
N GLU A 111 1.11 -18.88 -9.48
CA GLU A 111 0.08 -19.70 -8.80
C GLU A 111 -1.24 -18.93 -8.57
N PHE A 112 -1.18 -17.60 -8.53
CA PHE A 112 -2.33 -16.72 -8.35
C PHE A 112 -2.65 -15.91 -9.61
N ASN A 113 -1.92 -16.17 -10.71
CA ASN A 113 -2.17 -15.48 -11.98
C ASN A 113 -3.39 -16.04 -12.66
N THR A 114 -4.42 -15.22 -12.77
CA THR A 114 -5.49 -15.41 -13.76
C THR A 114 -5.12 -14.68 -15.05
N VAL A 115 -5.73 -15.05 -16.18
CA VAL A 115 -5.55 -14.35 -17.48
C VAL A 115 -5.80 -12.84 -17.35
N LEU A 116 -6.59 -12.40 -16.36
CA LEU A 116 -6.90 -11.01 -16.06
C LEU A 116 -5.78 -10.28 -15.30
N ASN A 117 -4.89 -11.01 -14.61
CA ASN A 117 -3.81 -10.46 -13.78
C ASN A 117 -2.43 -10.52 -14.47
N ALA A 118 -2.37 -11.00 -15.71
CA ALA A 118 -1.12 -11.11 -16.48
C ALA A 118 -0.57 -9.76 -16.97
N ARG A 119 -1.26 -8.65 -16.69
CA ARG A 119 -0.78 -7.30 -17.03
C ARG A 119 0.07 -6.76 -15.90
N THR A 120 1.27 -6.31 -16.22
CA THR A 120 2.07 -5.47 -15.33
C THR A 120 1.25 -4.23 -14.99
N GLU A 121 0.92 -4.06 -13.72
CA GLU A 121 0.19 -2.91 -13.21
C GLU A 121 1.18 -2.00 -12.46
N TYR A 122 1.11 -0.70 -12.69
CA TYR A 122 1.84 0.25 -11.89
C TYR A 122 1.04 0.62 -10.64
N ARG A 123 1.69 0.53 -9.47
CA ARG A 123 1.10 0.91 -8.19
C ARG A 123 1.96 1.95 -7.48
N PRO A 124 1.36 3.00 -6.92
CA PRO A 124 2.09 3.96 -6.11
C PRO A 124 2.58 3.29 -4.83
N LYS A 125 3.90 3.33 -4.59
CA LYS A 125 4.53 2.65 -3.45
C LYS A 125 5.48 3.54 -2.65
N LEU A 126 6.07 4.57 -3.27
CA LEU A 126 6.89 5.55 -2.58
C LEU A 126 6.21 6.92 -2.66
N PHE A 127 6.10 7.60 -1.52
CA PHE A 127 5.35 8.84 -1.37
C PHE A 127 6.21 9.89 -0.68
N LYS A 128 6.29 11.09 -1.21
CA LYS A 128 6.90 12.23 -0.53
C LYS A 128 6.08 12.57 0.71
N ARG A 129 6.71 12.61 1.89
CA ARG A 129 6.02 12.80 3.17
C ARG A 129 5.42 14.19 3.31
N VAL A 130 6.18 15.21 2.94
CA VAL A 130 5.74 16.61 3.00
C VAL A 130 5.59 17.11 1.57
N ARG A 131 4.38 17.50 1.20
CA ARG A 131 4.10 18.10 -0.09
C ARG A 131 4.28 19.62 0.02
N GLU A 132 5.20 20.18 -0.76
CA GLU A 132 5.28 21.60 -0.97
C GLU A 132 4.20 22.04 -1.96
N PHE A 133 3.51 23.15 -1.64
CA PHE A 133 2.55 23.74 -2.55
C PHE A 133 3.27 24.68 -3.49
N GLU A 134 3.15 24.45 -4.78
CA GLU A 134 3.69 25.30 -5.84
C GLU A 134 2.57 26.21 -6.38
N GLY A 135 2.75 27.51 -6.26
CA GLY A 135 1.93 28.52 -6.95
C GLY A 135 2.31 28.55 -8.43
N ILE A 136 1.36 28.34 -9.33
CA ILE A 136 1.62 28.21 -10.76
C ILE A 136 1.26 29.44 -11.59
N ASP A 137 0.61 30.44 -11.03
CA ASP A 137 0.22 31.65 -11.75
C ASP A 137 0.66 32.93 -11.03
N PRO A 138 1.27 33.90 -11.74
CA PRO A 138 1.71 35.17 -11.14
C PRO A 138 0.56 36.13 -10.82
N ILE A 139 -0.63 35.89 -11.37
CA ILE A 139 -1.86 36.65 -11.14
C ILE A 139 -3.00 35.63 -10.99
N HIS A 140 -3.80 35.72 -9.93
CA HIS A 140 -4.79 34.73 -9.53
C HIS A 140 -4.14 33.38 -9.22
N GLU A 141 -3.24 33.37 -8.22
CA GLU A 141 -2.49 32.19 -7.78
C GLU A 141 -3.35 30.95 -7.66
N THR A 142 -2.97 29.91 -8.42
CA THR A 142 -3.52 28.56 -8.27
C THR A 142 -2.46 27.65 -7.66
N ILE A 143 -2.90 26.64 -6.89
CA ILE A 143 -2.02 25.65 -6.30
C ILE A 143 -2.04 24.40 -7.19
N ARG A 144 -0.86 23.89 -7.50
CA ARG A 144 -0.71 22.62 -8.20
C ARG A 144 -1.25 21.49 -7.32
N LEU A 145 -2.37 20.88 -7.71
CA LEU A 145 -3.00 19.78 -7.00
C LEU A 145 -2.63 18.41 -7.56
N THR A 146 -2.15 18.35 -8.80
CA THR A 146 -1.74 17.10 -9.45
C THR A 146 -0.34 16.72 -9.00
N PRO A 147 -0.13 15.53 -8.39
CA PRO A 147 1.19 15.09 -7.96
C PRO A 147 2.12 14.86 -9.15
N VAL A 148 3.42 15.08 -8.96
CA VAL A 148 4.45 14.66 -9.91
C VAL A 148 4.72 13.19 -9.69
N VAL A 149 4.40 12.38 -10.71
CA VAL A 149 4.49 10.91 -10.64
C VAL A 149 5.63 10.43 -11.52
N PHE A 150 6.44 9.53 -10.98
CA PHE A 150 7.51 8.83 -11.71
C PHE A 150 7.23 7.34 -11.77
N ASP A 151 7.21 6.76 -12.96
CA ASP A 151 7.04 5.32 -13.19
C ASP A 151 8.42 4.66 -13.24
N SER A 152 8.75 3.91 -12.21
CA SER A 152 10.04 3.24 -12.09
C SER A 152 10.05 1.85 -12.73
N ASP A 153 11.25 1.36 -13.01
CA ASP A 153 11.46 -0.03 -13.48
C ASP A 153 11.54 -1.06 -12.34
N ILE A 154 11.36 -0.63 -11.09
CA ILE A 154 11.34 -1.50 -9.93
C ILE A 154 10.10 -2.39 -9.99
N GLU A 155 10.30 -3.70 -9.86
CA GLU A 155 9.24 -4.69 -9.84
C GLU A 155 9.06 -5.25 -8.42
N ILE A 156 7.83 -5.19 -7.94
CA ILE A 156 7.42 -5.76 -6.65
C ILE A 156 6.78 -7.12 -6.91
N LEU A 157 7.27 -8.15 -6.23
CA LEU A 157 6.70 -9.48 -6.27
C LEU A 157 5.64 -9.61 -5.17
N HIS A 158 4.40 -9.82 -5.57
CA HIS A 158 3.27 -10.07 -4.68
C HIS A 158 3.07 -11.57 -4.50
N MET A 159 3.20 -12.04 -3.26
CA MET A 159 3.18 -13.45 -2.88
C MET A 159 2.22 -13.70 -1.71
N PRO A 160 0.89 -13.55 -1.92
CA PRO A 160 -0.11 -13.72 -0.88
C PRO A 160 -0.18 -15.16 -0.40
N GLN A 161 -0.48 -15.37 0.89
CA GLN A 161 -0.76 -16.71 1.45
C GLN A 161 -2.19 -17.15 1.24
N SER A 162 -3.12 -16.19 1.21
CA SER A 162 -4.55 -16.46 1.07
C SER A 162 -5.28 -15.32 0.39
N MET A 163 -6.44 -15.62 -0.19
CA MET A 163 -7.32 -14.61 -0.78
C MET A 163 -8.36 -14.15 0.25
N HIS A 164 -8.48 -12.83 0.46
CA HIS A 164 -9.33 -12.24 1.50
C HIS A 164 -10.66 -11.65 0.99
N HIS A 165 -11.23 -12.25 -0.04
CA HIS A 165 -12.42 -11.74 -0.74
C HIS A 165 -13.60 -11.35 0.17
N LYS A 166 -13.97 -12.21 1.15
CA LYS A 166 -15.10 -11.91 2.05
C LYS A 166 -14.86 -10.70 2.94
N ARG A 167 -13.62 -10.47 3.37
CA ARG A 167 -13.24 -9.28 4.16
C ARG A 167 -13.40 -8.02 3.32
N ASP A 168 -12.90 -8.05 2.10
CA ASP A 168 -12.93 -6.90 1.22
C ASP A 168 -14.37 -6.50 0.87
N PHE A 169 -15.24 -7.48 0.66
CA PHE A 169 -16.67 -7.24 0.44
C PHE A 169 -17.35 -6.50 1.62
N SER A 170 -17.08 -6.93 2.87
CA SER A 170 -17.64 -6.28 4.05
C SER A 170 -17.21 -4.82 4.18
N ILE A 171 -15.97 -4.48 3.80
CA ILE A 171 -15.47 -3.11 3.81
C ILE A 171 -16.22 -2.21 2.83
N PHE A 172 -16.58 -2.73 1.63
CA PHE A 172 -17.41 -1.99 0.69
C PHE A 172 -18.81 -1.69 1.26
N VAL A 173 -19.44 -2.68 1.88
CA VAL A 173 -20.77 -2.49 2.51
C VAL A 173 -20.70 -1.44 3.61
N ASP A 174 -19.70 -1.49 4.48
CA ASP A 174 -19.52 -0.52 5.57
C ASP A 174 -19.22 0.88 5.03
N ALA A 175 -18.40 1.00 3.98
CA ALA A 175 -18.13 2.28 3.33
C ALA A 175 -19.41 2.88 2.71
N PHE A 176 -20.23 2.07 2.05
CA PHE A 176 -21.51 2.52 1.51
C PHE A 176 -22.48 2.99 2.61
N ASN A 177 -22.56 2.24 3.71
CA ASN A 177 -23.42 2.60 4.83
C ASN A 177 -23.02 3.94 5.50
N ARG A 178 -21.71 4.27 5.48
CA ARG A 178 -21.22 5.55 6.02
C ARG A 178 -21.44 6.72 5.09
N GLU A 179 -21.18 6.54 3.80
CA GLU A 179 -21.12 7.65 2.82
C GLU A 179 -22.39 7.78 1.97
N GLY A 180 -23.23 6.74 1.93
CA GLY A 180 -24.47 6.71 1.14
C GLY A 180 -24.26 6.62 -0.37
N THR A 181 -23.02 6.72 -0.85
CA THR A 181 -22.68 6.66 -2.29
C THR A 181 -21.23 6.19 -2.51
N PHE A 182 -20.97 5.64 -3.70
CA PHE A 182 -19.65 5.27 -4.14
C PHE A 182 -19.15 6.17 -5.28
N SER A 183 -17.86 6.47 -5.29
CA SER A 183 -17.20 7.00 -6.48
C SER A 183 -17.32 6.03 -7.65
N ALA A 184 -17.16 6.49 -8.89
CA ALA A 184 -17.18 5.63 -10.07
C ALA A 184 -16.16 4.47 -9.97
N LYS A 185 -14.97 4.75 -9.40
CA LYS A 185 -13.92 3.75 -9.16
C LYS A 185 -14.40 2.68 -8.16
N LEU A 186 -14.91 3.09 -7.00
CA LEU A 186 -15.39 2.16 -5.97
C LEU A 186 -16.57 1.32 -6.44
N ARG A 187 -17.49 1.89 -7.22
CA ARG A 187 -18.61 1.13 -7.84
C ARG A 187 -18.08 0.02 -8.77
N SER A 188 -17.09 0.33 -9.60
CA SER A 188 -16.50 -0.67 -10.49
C SER A 188 -15.78 -1.76 -9.72
N MET A 189 -15.08 -1.43 -8.63
CA MET A 189 -14.41 -2.39 -7.77
C MET A 189 -15.42 -3.28 -7.02
N TYR A 190 -16.45 -2.68 -6.43
CA TYR A 190 -17.54 -3.41 -5.78
C TYR A 190 -18.22 -4.40 -6.72
N ALA A 191 -18.60 -3.96 -7.93
CA ALA A 191 -19.22 -4.84 -8.92
C ALA A 191 -18.34 -6.03 -9.30
N LYS A 192 -17.03 -5.82 -9.44
CA LYS A 192 -16.08 -6.90 -9.72
C LYS A 192 -15.98 -7.89 -8.54
N GLU A 193 -15.96 -7.38 -7.32
CA GLU A 193 -15.87 -8.23 -6.14
C GLU A 193 -17.17 -8.98 -5.90
N LEU A 194 -18.31 -8.33 -6.08
CA LEU A 194 -19.63 -8.95 -6.02
C LEU A 194 -19.76 -10.13 -7.00
N LEU A 195 -19.30 -9.97 -8.24
CA LEU A 195 -19.31 -11.04 -9.26
C LEU A 195 -18.40 -12.23 -8.90
N LYS A 196 -17.34 -12.00 -8.12
CA LYS A 196 -16.37 -13.04 -7.74
C LYS A 196 -16.79 -13.81 -6.49
N THR A 197 -17.39 -13.14 -5.54
CA THR A 197 -17.53 -13.66 -4.16
C THR A 197 -18.88 -13.39 -3.53
N GLY A 198 -19.77 -12.66 -4.22
CA GLY A 198 -21.12 -12.36 -3.73
C GLY A 198 -22.00 -13.62 -3.72
N ASP A 199 -22.74 -13.78 -2.63
CA ASP A 199 -23.82 -14.76 -2.51
C ASP A 199 -25.12 -14.16 -3.11
N GLU A 200 -26.14 -14.97 -3.40
CA GLU A 200 -27.43 -14.50 -3.97
C GLU A 200 -28.04 -13.33 -3.20
N LYS A 201 -27.82 -13.24 -1.89
CA LYS A 201 -28.30 -12.18 -1.01
C LYS A 201 -27.63 -10.81 -1.26
N ASP A 202 -26.42 -10.85 -1.79
CA ASP A 202 -25.61 -9.65 -2.00
C ASP A 202 -25.98 -8.94 -3.31
N PHE A 203 -26.76 -9.61 -4.18
CA PHE A 203 -27.27 -9.05 -5.44
C PHE A 203 -28.66 -8.41 -5.31
N ALA A 204 -29.29 -8.48 -4.14
CA ALA A 204 -30.61 -7.91 -3.86
C ALA A 204 -30.47 -6.49 -3.30
#